data_391d881559db9ec7ff071c58e02370ac
#
_entry.id   391d881559db9ec7ff071c58e02370ac
#
_cell.length_a   1.000
_cell.length_b   1.000
_cell.length_c   1.000
_cell.angle_alpha   90.00
_cell.angle_beta   90.00
_cell.angle_gamma   90.00
#
_symmetry.space_group_name_H-M   'P 1'
#
loop_
_entity.id
_entity.type
_entity.pdbx_description
1 polymer ?
#
loop_
_entity_poly.entity_id
_entity_poly.type
_entity_poly.pdbx_seq_one_letter_code
_entity_poly.pdbx_strand_id
1 'polypeptide(L)' 'MIKLGSQVKSKVHDDLTGSVVLLERSNNYAVMMTDIIEYEMMTVECFLSDLEVA' A
#
# COMPACT_ATOMS: atom_id res chain seq x y z
N MET A 1 2.10 -13.10 -2.49
CA MET A 1 3.23 -12.17 -2.45
C MET A 1 2.80 -10.83 -3.04
N ILE A 2 3.15 -9.75 -2.36
CA ILE A 2 2.83 -8.40 -2.84
C ILE A 2 3.74 -8.03 -4.01
N LYS A 3 3.15 -7.45 -5.05
CA LYS A 3 3.89 -6.98 -6.22
C LYS A 3 3.21 -5.73 -6.77
N LEU A 4 3.81 -5.09 -7.75
CA LEU A 4 3.21 -3.92 -8.39
C LEU A 4 1.80 -4.24 -8.87
N GLY A 5 0.87 -3.37 -8.55
CA GLY A 5 -0.52 -3.54 -8.89
C GLY A 5 -1.34 -4.35 -7.90
N SER A 6 -0.69 -4.98 -6.91
CA SER A 6 -1.44 -5.75 -5.90
C SER A 6 -2.39 -4.84 -5.13
N GLN A 7 -3.58 -5.35 -4.88
CA GLN A 7 -4.50 -4.73 -3.93
C GLN A 7 -4.06 -5.11 -2.53
N VAL A 8 -3.82 -4.12 -1.69
CA VAL A 8 -3.29 -4.33 -0.34
C VAL A 8 -4.07 -3.54 0.68
N LYS A 9 -3.89 -3.93 1.92
CA LYS A 9 -4.39 -3.17 3.07
C LYS A 9 -3.28 -3.05 4.09
N SER A 10 -3.34 -1.99 4.89
CA SER A 10 -2.38 -1.78 5.94
C SER A 10 -2.72 -2.63 7.15
N LYS A 11 -1.69 -3.23 7.76
CA LYS A 11 -1.87 -3.96 9.02
C LYS A 11 -1.99 -3.02 10.21
N VAL A 12 -1.50 -1.79 10.06
CA VAL A 12 -1.45 -0.82 11.16
C VAL A 12 -2.54 0.25 11.07
N HIS A 13 -3.14 0.43 9.89
CA HIS A 13 -4.24 1.37 9.68
C HIS A 13 -5.38 0.63 9.01
N ASP A 14 -6.33 0.17 9.79
CA ASP A 14 -7.38 -0.74 9.35
C ASP A 14 -8.19 -0.27 8.14
N ASP A 15 -8.32 1.03 7.98
CA ASP A 15 -9.10 1.62 6.91
C ASP A 15 -8.27 2.02 5.69
N LEU A 16 -6.97 1.76 5.70
CA LEU A 16 -6.10 2.17 4.61
C LEU A 16 -5.92 1.01 3.63
N THR A 17 -6.52 1.16 2.46
CA THR A 17 -6.46 0.17 1.38
C THR A 17 -6.08 0.87 0.08
N GLY A 18 -5.55 0.11 -0.86
CA GLY A 18 -5.17 0.65 -2.15
C GLY A 18 -4.37 -0.31 -2.97
N SER A 19 -3.73 0.19 -4.02
CA SER A 19 -2.90 -0.62 -4.90
C SER A 19 -1.45 -0.14 -4.84
N VAL A 20 -0.53 -1.10 -4.96
CA VAL A 20 0.90 -0.81 -4.91
C VAL A 20 1.34 -0.20 -6.23
N VAL A 21 1.93 0.99 -6.18
CA VAL A 21 2.41 1.70 -7.37
C VAL A 21 3.93 1.79 -7.43
N LEU A 22 4.63 1.50 -6.32
CA LEU A 22 6.08 1.42 -6.28
C LEU A 22 6.48 0.41 -5.21
N LEU A 23 7.51 -0.37 -5.50
CA LEU A 23 7.93 -1.45 -4.62
C LEU A 23 9.44 -1.59 -4.63
N GLU A 24 10.06 -1.49 -3.44
CA GLU A 24 11.49 -1.73 -3.25
C GLU A 24 11.68 -2.70 -2.10
N ARG A 25 11.73 -3.99 -2.42
CA ARG A 25 11.80 -5.04 -1.41
C ARG A 25 13.04 -4.96 -0.55
N SER A 26 14.17 -4.62 -1.15
CA SER A 26 15.44 -4.55 -0.43
C SER A 26 15.44 -3.49 0.66
N ASN A 27 14.56 -2.49 0.54
CA ASN A 27 14.44 -1.41 1.51
C ASN A 27 13.17 -1.51 2.36
N ASN A 28 12.44 -2.62 2.24
CA ASN A 28 11.17 -2.78 2.95
C ASN A 28 10.24 -1.59 2.69
N TYR A 29 10.18 -1.13 1.44
CA TYR A 29 9.53 0.12 1.09
C TYR A 29 8.51 -0.10 -0.01
N ALA A 30 7.38 0.55 0.13
CA ALA A 30 6.33 0.54 -0.90
C ALA A 30 5.57 1.85 -0.88
N VAL A 31 5.04 2.21 -2.03
CA VAL A 31 4.10 3.33 -2.14
C VAL A 31 2.80 2.75 -2.66
N MET A 32 1.71 3.08 -2.00
CA MET A 32 0.39 2.66 -2.43
C MET A 32 -0.44 3.89 -2.82
N MET A 33 -1.31 3.70 -3.80
CA MET A 33 -2.31 4.70 -4.13
C MET A 33 -3.60 4.27 -3.44
N THR A 34 -4.12 5.11 -2.55
CA THR A 34 -5.31 4.76 -1.79
C THR A 34 -6.54 4.76 -2.69
N ASP A 35 -7.48 3.90 -2.39
CA ASP A 35 -8.79 3.87 -3.06
C ASP A 35 -9.87 4.47 -2.18
N ILE A 36 -9.48 5.13 -1.10
CA ILE A 36 -10.41 5.79 -0.19
C ILE A 36 -10.74 7.17 -0.76
N ILE A 37 -12.01 7.39 -1.05
CA ILE A 37 -12.48 8.61 -1.70
C ILE A 37 -12.08 9.87 -0.95
N GLU A 38 -12.08 9.82 0.38
CA GLU A 38 -11.73 10.98 1.22
C GLU A 38 -10.30 11.45 0.99
N TYR A 39 -9.41 10.57 0.56
CA TYR A 39 -8.00 10.91 0.35
C TYR A 39 -7.71 11.24 -1.12
N GLU A 40 -8.73 11.25 -1.98
CA GLU A 40 -8.63 11.70 -3.37
C GLU A 40 -7.49 11.05 -4.14
N MET A 41 -7.34 9.73 -4.00
CA MET A 41 -6.30 8.95 -4.69
C MET A 41 -4.88 9.39 -4.32
N MET A 42 -4.68 9.76 -3.06
CA MET A 42 -3.35 10.12 -2.57
C MET A 42 -2.43 8.92 -2.53
N THR A 43 -1.14 9.17 -2.76
CA THR A 43 -0.12 8.14 -2.56
C THR A 43 0.37 8.18 -1.12
N VAL A 44 0.65 7.01 -0.57
CA VAL A 44 1.10 6.86 0.81
C VAL A 44 2.33 5.97 0.82
N GLU A 45 3.39 6.44 1.49
CA GLU A 45 4.60 5.65 1.70
C GLU A 45 4.37 4.69 2.86
N CYS A 46 4.77 3.45 2.69
CA CYS A 46 4.57 2.40 3.70
C CYS A 46 5.80 1.54 3.83
N PHE A 47 5.96 0.90 4.99
CA PHE A 47 6.86 -0.25 5.08
C PHE A 47 6.17 -1.43 4.42
N LEU A 48 6.88 -2.15 3.58
CA LEU A 48 6.31 -3.31 2.91
C LEU A 48 5.79 -4.34 3.92
N SER A 49 6.49 -4.50 5.04
CA SER A 49 6.10 -5.44 6.08
C SER A 49 4.77 -5.07 6.77
N ASP A 50 4.32 -3.82 6.61
CA ASP A 50 3.05 -3.36 7.17
C ASP A 50 1.87 -3.59 6.24
N LEU A 51 2.10 -4.15 5.07
CA LEU A 51 1.05 -4.39 4.08
C LEU A 51 0.74 -5.87 3.96
N GLU A 52 -0.51 -6.16 3.66
CA GLU A 52 -0.94 -7.52 3.34
C GLU A 52 -1.88 -7.49 2.14
N VAL A 53 -1.95 -8.59 1.43
CA VAL A 53 -2.83 -8.68 0.26
C VAL A 53 -4.28 -8.60 0.74
N ALA A 54 -5.03 -7.74 0.09
CA ALA A 54 -6.43 -7.55 0.44
C ALA A 54 -7.31 -8.68 -0.10
#